data_665b51ea78d6e4a44350e0bf26ad6597
#
_entry.id   665b51ea78d6e4a44350e0bf26ad6597
#
_cell.length_a   1.000
_cell.length_b   1.000
_cell.length_c   1.000
_cell.angle_alpha   90.00
_cell.angle_beta   90.00
_cell.angle_gamma   90.00
#
_symmetry.space_group_name_H-M   'P 1'
#
loop_
_entity.id
_entity.type
_entity.pdbx_description
1 polymer ?
#
loop_
_entity_poly.entity_id
_entity_poly.type
_entity_poly.pdbx_seq_one_letter_code
_entity_poly.pdbx_strand_id
1 'polypeptide(L)'
;MLTVSSAKADSSSVQRIAHPLHTIVFLAAEGALVVRAAMHAEQMRDAVNLNRVAMYERTMLIEWLGLAFVLFGVWMAGSGFAPVLGERWRSARTVLRDIGLGLAFSIVSTMVVSMLQPHGGGDDRAVKFLLPHGSYEMVLWIALSITAGICEEAIYRGYLQRQFTALTKNVPAGIVISGIAFGLAHSYQGWRLAIVIGLEGMMLGAMAHWRKSVRPGMIAHAFRDSLAPMLMTAMKH
;
A
#
# COMPACT_ATOMS: atom_id res chain seq x y z
N MET A 1 -13.63 51.87 12.61
CA MET A 1 -14.53 50.80 12.21
C MET A 1 -13.74 49.90 11.28
N LEU A 2 -13.03 48.91 11.87
CA LEU A 2 -12.16 47.99 11.13
C LEU A 2 -12.98 46.76 10.77
N THR A 3 -13.27 46.56 9.49
CA THR A 3 -13.93 45.38 8.96
C THR A 3 -12.91 44.21 8.96
N VAL A 4 -13.09 43.28 9.89
CA VAL A 4 -12.37 42.01 9.87
C VAL A 4 -12.92 41.16 8.71
N SER A 5 -12.18 41.10 7.63
CA SER A 5 -12.44 40.19 6.53
C SER A 5 -12.23 38.77 7.05
N SER A 6 -13.32 38.06 7.29
CA SER A 6 -13.35 36.63 7.54
C SER A 6 -12.79 35.90 6.32
N ALA A 7 -11.54 35.44 6.39
CA ALA A 7 -11.00 34.52 5.43
C ALA A 7 -11.84 33.23 5.50
N LYS A 8 -12.75 33.05 4.54
CA LYS A 8 -13.41 31.80 4.25
C LYS A 8 -12.30 30.76 4.00
N ALA A 9 -12.08 29.88 4.97
CA ALA A 9 -11.29 28.67 4.76
C ALA A 9 -11.88 27.95 3.55
N ASP A 10 -11.09 27.84 2.50
CA ASP A 10 -11.43 27.14 1.27
C ASP A 10 -11.65 25.66 1.61
N SER A 11 -12.85 25.30 1.99
CA SER A 11 -13.33 23.94 2.06
C SER A 11 -13.59 23.46 0.63
N SER A 12 -12.52 23.26 -0.16
CA SER A 12 -12.63 22.43 -1.33
C SER A 12 -13.07 21.04 -0.83
N SER A 13 -14.38 20.82 -0.85
CA SER A 13 -14.99 19.55 -0.45
C SER A 13 -14.30 18.46 -1.25
N VAL A 14 -13.52 17.61 -0.56
CA VAL A 14 -12.89 16.45 -1.19
C VAL A 14 -14.04 15.60 -1.73
N GLN A 15 -14.26 15.65 -3.04
CA GLN A 15 -15.33 14.89 -3.69
C GLN A 15 -14.99 13.40 -3.67
N ARG A 16 -16.01 12.60 -3.49
CA ARG A 16 -15.92 11.15 -3.70
C ARG A 16 -15.55 10.89 -5.14
N ILE A 17 -14.61 9.98 -5.36
CA ILE A 17 -14.13 9.61 -6.68
C ILE A 17 -14.83 8.37 -7.26
N ALA A 18 -15.67 7.70 -6.46
CA ALA A 18 -16.55 6.61 -6.87
C ALA A 18 -17.80 6.54 -5.99
N HIS A 19 -18.79 5.76 -6.42
CA HIS A 19 -20.00 5.53 -5.64
C HIS A 19 -19.68 4.74 -4.36
N PRO A 20 -20.26 5.05 -3.18
CA PRO A 20 -19.99 4.35 -1.92
C PRO A 20 -20.23 2.85 -1.98
N LEU A 21 -21.27 2.40 -2.69
CA LEU A 21 -21.56 0.98 -2.86
C LEU A 21 -20.40 0.24 -3.55
N HIS A 22 -19.76 0.87 -4.55
CA HIS A 22 -18.57 0.31 -5.19
C HIS A 22 -17.44 0.09 -4.18
N THR A 23 -17.21 1.07 -3.29
CA THR A 23 -16.22 0.95 -2.22
C THR A 23 -16.57 -0.19 -1.23
N ILE A 24 -17.85 -0.33 -0.88
CA ILE A 24 -18.32 -1.42 0.00
C ILE A 24 -18.08 -2.79 -0.66
N VAL A 25 -18.44 -2.94 -1.94
CA VAL A 25 -18.22 -4.18 -2.69
C VAL A 25 -16.73 -4.52 -2.77
N PHE A 26 -15.88 -3.51 -3.05
CA PHE A 26 -14.43 -3.70 -3.05
C PHE A 26 -13.92 -4.19 -1.69
N LEU A 27 -14.28 -3.51 -0.61
CA LEU A 27 -13.86 -3.88 0.75
C LEU A 27 -14.37 -5.26 1.18
N ALA A 28 -15.58 -5.64 0.76
CA ALA A 28 -16.12 -6.98 1.03
C ALA A 28 -15.33 -8.07 0.28
N ALA A 29 -14.97 -7.83 -0.99
CA ALA A 29 -14.15 -8.76 -1.78
C ALA A 29 -12.73 -8.87 -1.20
N GLU A 30 -12.11 -7.75 -0.87
CA GLU A 30 -10.80 -7.69 -0.21
C GLU A 30 -10.82 -8.43 1.13
N GLY A 31 -11.82 -8.16 1.98
CA GLY A 31 -12.01 -8.84 3.26
C GLY A 31 -12.16 -10.36 3.11
N ALA A 32 -12.88 -10.83 2.10
CA ALA A 32 -13.00 -12.25 1.81
C ALA A 32 -11.66 -12.89 1.41
N LEU A 33 -10.84 -12.19 0.60
CA LEU A 33 -9.48 -12.62 0.26
C LEU A 33 -8.56 -12.68 1.49
N VAL A 34 -8.63 -11.68 2.38
CA VAL A 34 -7.87 -11.62 3.62
C VAL A 34 -8.24 -12.77 4.55
N VAL A 35 -9.53 -13.02 4.77
CA VAL A 35 -10.01 -14.15 5.60
C VAL A 35 -9.51 -15.47 5.03
N ARG A 36 -9.64 -15.66 3.71
CA ARG A 36 -9.11 -16.86 3.04
C ARG A 36 -7.59 -17.00 3.22
N ALA A 37 -6.83 -15.92 3.05
CA ALA A 37 -5.37 -15.94 3.23
C ALA A 37 -5.01 -16.31 4.69
N ALA A 38 -5.70 -15.73 5.67
CA ALA A 38 -5.47 -16.02 7.08
C ALA A 38 -5.79 -17.49 7.44
N MET A 39 -6.90 -18.04 6.90
CA MET A 39 -7.28 -19.45 7.12
C MET A 39 -6.25 -20.45 6.56
N HIS A 40 -5.54 -20.11 5.50
CA HIS A 40 -4.55 -20.99 4.86
C HIS A 40 -3.10 -20.66 5.24
N ALA A 41 -2.88 -19.61 6.03
CA ALA A 41 -1.53 -19.13 6.35
C ALA A 41 -0.66 -20.18 7.04
N GLU A 42 -1.20 -20.93 8.00
CA GLU A 42 -0.46 -22.00 8.69
C GLU A 42 -0.12 -23.15 7.74
N GLN A 43 -1.09 -23.59 6.94
CA GLN A 43 -0.85 -24.65 5.94
C GLN A 43 0.24 -24.27 4.94
N MET A 44 0.28 -22.99 4.53
CA MET A 44 1.34 -22.51 3.62
C MET A 44 2.70 -22.42 4.30
N ARG A 45 2.75 -22.05 5.58
CA ARG A 45 4.01 -21.98 6.35
C ARG A 45 4.65 -23.36 6.55
N ASP A 46 3.82 -24.38 6.74
CA ASP A 46 4.24 -25.74 7.01
C ASP A 46 4.43 -26.58 5.72
N ALA A 47 4.08 -26.02 4.56
CA ALA A 47 4.20 -26.72 3.29
C ALA A 47 5.66 -26.95 2.90
N VAL A 48 6.07 -28.22 2.82
CA VAL A 48 7.43 -28.63 2.41
C VAL A 48 7.74 -28.21 0.97
N ASN A 49 6.74 -28.22 0.08
CA ASN A 49 6.87 -27.91 -1.35
C ASN A 49 5.90 -26.79 -1.76
N LEU A 50 6.11 -25.58 -1.24
CA LEU A 50 5.31 -24.44 -1.65
C LEU A 50 5.68 -24.01 -3.09
N ASN A 51 4.68 -24.00 -3.98
CA ASN A 51 4.87 -23.45 -5.32
C ASN A 51 4.82 -21.91 -5.28
N ARG A 52 5.98 -21.28 -5.02
CA ARG A 52 6.11 -19.81 -4.92
C ARG A 52 5.84 -19.13 -6.23
N VAL A 53 6.22 -19.72 -7.34
CA VAL A 53 5.95 -19.17 -8.68
C VAL A 53 4.46 -18.95 -8.87
N ALA A 54 3.65 -19.99 -8.71
CA ALA A 54 2.20 -19.88 -8.82
C ALA A 54 1.58 -18.93 -7.79
N MET A 55 2.18 -18.85 -6.60
CA MET A 55 1.75 -17.91 -5.57
C MET A 55 1.99 -16.45 -6.01
N TYR A 56 3.17 -16.11 -6.50
CA TYR A 56 3.49 -14.76 -6.97
C TYR A 56 2.64 -14.35 -8.16
N GLU A 57 2.52 -15.23 -9.15
CA GLU A 57 1.70 -14.99 -10.35
C GLU A 57 0.24 -14.74 -9.99
N ARG A 58 -0.33 -15.57 -9.10
CA ARG A 58 -1.70 -15.39 -8.63
C ARG A 58 -1.87 -14.09 -7.84
N THR A 59 -0.93 -13.72 -7.01
CA THR A 59 -0.97 -12.46 -6.24
C THR A 59 -0.95 -11.27 -7.19
N MET A 60 -0.01 -11.23 -8.14
CA MET A 60 0.05 -10.19 -9.17
C MET A 60 -1.27 -10.07 -9.94
N LEU A 61 -1.86 -11.21 -10.35
CA LEU A 61 -3.15 -11.21 -11.05
C LEU A 61 -4.27 -10.61 -10.19
N ILE A 62 -4.37 -10.99 -8.93
CA ILE A 62 -5.39 -10.49 -7.99
C ILE A 62 -5.22 -8.98 -7.79
N GLU A 63 -4.01 -8.48 -7.62
CA GLU A 63 -3.74 -7.05 -7.45
C GLU A 63 -4.12 -6.23 -8.67
N TRP A 64 -3.76 -6.69 -9.88
CA TRP A 64 -4.16 -6.02 -11.11
C TRP A 64 -5.67 -6.06 -11.35
N LEU A 65 -6.35 -7.16 -11.01
CA LEU A 65 -7.82 -7.25 -11.07
C LEU A 65 -8.47 -6.31 -10.05
N GLY A 66 -7.93 -6.21 -8.83
CA GLY A 66 -8.37 -5.26 -7.81
C GLY A 66 -8.23 -3.81 -8.27
N LEU A 67 -7.07 -3.45 -8.83
CA LEU A 67 -6.86 -2.12 -9.41
C LEU A 67 -7.80 -1.85 -10.59
N ALA A 68 -7.97 -2.80 -11.49
CA ALA A 68 -8.90 -2.66 -12.62
C ALA A 68 -10.35 -2.42 -12.14
N PHE A 69 -10.78 -3.16 -11.12
CA PHE A 69 -12.09 -2.95 -10.49
C PHE A 69 -12.22 -1.54 -9.91
N VAL A 70 -11.21 -1.08 -9.16
CA VAL A 70 -11.17 0.29 -8.60
C VAL A 70 -11.26 1.34 -9.70
N LEU A 71 -10.45 1.21 -10.76
CA LEU A 71 -10.45 2.14 -11.89
C LEU A 71 -11.79 2.15 -12.64
N PHE A 72 -12.44 0.99 -12.74
CA PHE A 72 -13.78 0.91 -13.33
C PHE A 72 -14.80 1.74 -12.52
N GLY A 73 -14.80 1.67 -11.20
CA GLY A 73 -15.68 2.48 -10.36
C GLY A 73 -15.39 3.98 -10.44
N VAL A 74 -14.11 4.35 -10.55
CA VAL A 74 -13.68 5.74 -10.76
C VAL A 74 -14.16 6.27 -12.13
N TRP A 75 -14.03 5.45 -13.16
CA TRP A 75 -14.52 5.75 -14.51
C TRP A 75 -16.03 5.91 -14.54
N MET A 76 -16.79 5.00 -13.93
CA MET A 76 -18.26 5.09 -13.85
C MET A 76 -18.75 6.35 -13.14
N ALA A 77 -17.96 6.85 -12.18
CA ALA A 77 -18.27 8.10 -11.48
C ALA A 77 -17.91 9.36 -12.29
N GLY A 78 -17.40 9.21 -13.52
CA GLY A 78 -16.91 10.32 -14.33
C GLY A 78 -15.64 10.99 -13.79
N SER A 79 -14.97 10.37 -12.84
CA SER A 79 -13.73 10.89 -12.26
C SER A 79 -12.53 10.51 -13.13
N GLY A 80 -11.53 11.38 -13.20
CA GLY A 80 -10.28 11.07 -13.90
C GLY A 80 -9.42 10.08 -13.09
N PHE A 81 -8.49 9.40 -13.75
CA PHE A 81 -7.58 8.44 -13.12
C PHE A 81 -6.38 9.08 -12.42
N ALA A 82 -6.06 10.34 -12.70
CA ALA A 82 -4.92 11.04 -12.10
C ALA A 82 -4.93 11.06 -10.56
N PRO A 83 -6.08 11.21 -9.88
CA PRO A 83 -6.13 11.11 -8.42
C PRO A 83 -5.69 9.75 -7.88
N VAL A 84 -5.92 8.67 -8.64
CA VAL A 84 -5.61 7.28 -8.24
C VAL A 84 -4.19 6.90 -8.65
N LEU A 85 -3.78 7.21 -9.88
CA LEU A 85 -2.50 6.77 -10.47
C LEU A 85 -1.39 7.82 -10.37
N GLY A 86 -1.72 9.04 -9.90
CA GLY A 86 -0.82 10.19 -9.92
C GLY A 86 -0.79 10.90 -11.28
N GLU A 87 -0.51 12.19 -11.25
CA GLU A 87 -0.34 13.03 -12.45
C GLU A 87 0.83 12.55 -13.32
N ARG A 88 0.73 12.76 -14.64
CA ARG A 88 1.85 12.42 -15.54
C ARG A 88 3.09 13.23 -15.17
N TRP A 89 4.24 12.57 -15.18
CA TRP A 89 5.52 13.28 -15.05
C TRP A 89 5.74 14.19 -16.27
N ARG A 90 5.94 15.48 -15.98
CA ARG A 90 6.10 16.52 -17.01
C ARG A 90 7.57 16.87 -17.27
N SER A 91 8.49 16.41 -16.43
CA SER A 91 9.93 16.69 -16.56
C SER A 91 10.77 15.65 -15.82
N ALA A 92 12.02 15.49 -16.24
CA ALA A 92 13.02 14.66 -15.56
C ALA A 92 13.23 15.09 -14.10
N ARG A 93 13.18 16.40 -13.80
CA ARG A 93 13.27 16.93 -12.43
C ARG A 93 12.15 16.38 -11.53
N THR A 94 10.94 16.24 -12.06
CA THR A 94 9.81 15.69 -11.30
C THR A 94 10.00 14.21 -11.01
N VAL A 95 10.51 13.46 -12.00
CA VAL A 95 10.84 12.04 -11.85
C VAL A 95 11.92 11.85 -10.79
N LEU A 96 13.05 12.56 -10.92
CA LEU A 96 14.15 12.47 -9.96
C LEU A 96 13.75 12.84 -8.54
N ARG A 97 12.90 13.87 -8.40
CA ARG A 97 12.35 14.26 -7.09
C ARG A 97 11.50 13.14 -6.49
N ASP A 98 10.61 12.54 -7.26
CA ASP A 98 9.72 11.49 -6.76
C ASP A 98 10.51 10.21 -6.43
N ILE A 99 11.56 9.89 -7.21
CA ILE A 99 12.51 8.82 -6.90
C ILE A 99 13.24 9.13 -5.58
N GLY A 100 13.85 10.32 -5.48
CA GLY A 100 14.59 10.73 -4.27
C GLY A 100 13.72 10.70 -3.02
N LEU A 101 12.46 11.18 -3.10
CA LEU A 101 11.51 11.11 -1.99
C LEU A 101 11.13 9.67 -1.63
N GLY A 102 10.89 8.82 -2.63
CA GLY A 102 10.59 7.41 -2.42
C GLY A 102 11.73 6.69 -1.70
N LEU A 103 12.97 6.88 -2.17
CA LEU A 103 14.16 6.27 -1.54
C LEU A 103 14.40 6.81 -0.12
N ALA A 104 14.29 8.11 0.09
CA ALA A 104 14.43 8.72 1.41
C ALA A 104 13.35 8.19 2.38
N PHE A 105 12.11 8.08 1.90
CA PHE A 105 11.02 7.49 2.69
C PHE A 105 11.30 6.03 3.03
N SER A 106 11.79 5.22 2.10
CA SER A 106 12.13 3.82 2.35
C SER A 106 13.17 3.67 3.45
N ILE A 107 14.19 4.53 3.47
CA ILE A 107 15.21 4.53 4.53
C ILE A 107 14.58 4.88 5.88
N VAL A 108 13.82 5.98 5.94
CA VAL A 108 13.18 6.45 7.17
C VAL A 108 12.17 5.42 7.70
N SER A 109 11.31 4.89 6.84
CA SER A 109 10.31 3.90 7.25
C SER A 109 10.95 2.61 7.73
N THR A 110 12.02 2.13 7.08
CA THR A 110 12.78 0.96 7.53
C THR A 110 13.39 1.20 8.92
N MET A 111 13.96 2.39 9.17
CA MET A 111 14.47 2.75 10.50
C MET A 111 13.37 2.76 11.56
N VAL A 112 12.22 3.38 11.27
CA VAL A 112 11.08 3.42 12.20
C VAL A 112 10.56 2.02 12.47
N VAL A 113 10.37 1.20 11.43
CA VAL A 113 9.89 -0.19 11.54
C VAL A 113 10.87 -1.03 12.37
N SER A 114 12.17 -0.92 12.13
CA SER A 114 13.18 -1.67 12.90
C SER A 114 13.22 -1.28 14.38
N MET A 115 12.92 -0.02 14.71
CA MET A 115 12.80 0.43 16.12
C MET A 115 11.55 -0.12 16.81
N LEU A 116 10.47 -0.37 16.03
CA LEU A 116 9.21 -0.89 16.55
C LEU A 116 9.20 -2.42 16.66
N GLN A 117 10.10 -3.10 15.96
CA GLN A 117 10.23 -4.56 16.05
C GLN A 117 11.08 -4.93 17.26
N PRO A 118 10.59 -5.78 18.18
CA PRO A 118 11.39 -6.25 19.32
C PRO A 118 12.59 -7.05 18.82
N HIS A 119 13.78 -6.72 19.30
CA HIS A 119 14.99 -7.50 19.05
C HIS A 119 14.79 -8.93 19.60
N GLY A 120 14.84 -9.93 18.74
CA GLY A 120 14.81 -11.34 19.11
C GLY A 120 13.46 -12.05 19.23
N GLY A 121 12.34 -11.47 18.76
CA GLY A 121 11.01 -12.05 18.99
C GLY A 121 10.01 -12.02 17.83
N GLY A 122 10.40 -11.66 16.62
CA GLY A 122 9.52 -11.77 15.46
C GLY A 122 9.39 -13.23 15.02
N ASP A 123 8.18 -13.70 14.78
CA ASP A 123 7.99 -15.00 14.11
C ASP A 123 8.44 -14.88 12.65
N ASP A 124 9.76 -14.93 12.47
CA ASP A 124 10.39 -14.91 11.15
C ASP A 124 9.77 -15.94 10.19
N ARG A 125 9.13 -17.01 10.71
CA ARG A 125 8.42 -17.99 9.91
C ARG A 125 7.24 -17.39 9.17
N ALA A 126 6.61 -16.35 9.75
CA ALA A 126 5.46 -15.68 9.15
C ALA A 126 5.73 -15.05 7.77
N VAL A 127 7.00 -14.77 7.46
CA VAL A 127 7.41 -14.12 6.20
C VAL A 127 8.41 -14.98 5.40
N LYS A 128 9.22 -15.80 6.07
CA LYS A 128 10.26 -16.61 5.42
C LYS A 128 9.76 -17.53 4.32
N PHE A 129 8.55 -18.08 4.45
CA PHE A 129 7.96 -18.96 3.43
C PHE A 129 7.65 -18.21 2.12
N LEU A 130 7.48 -16.88 2.20
CA LEU A 130 7.22 -16.02 1.04
C LEU A 130 8.48 -15.71 0.24
N LEU A 131 9.68 -15.80 0.87
CA LEU A 131 10.92 -15.34 0.25
C LEU A 131 11.32 -16.22 -0.94
N PRO A 132 11.91 -15.61 -1.99
CA PRO A 132 12.33 -16.31 -3.20
C PRO A 132 13.52 -17.22 -2.94
N HIS A 133 13.53 -18.37 -3.62
CA HIS A 133 14.63 -19.33 -3.67
C HIS A 133 15.18 -19.39 -5.10
N GLY A 134 16.40 -18.91 -5.29
CA GLY A 134 17.05 -18.91 -6.60
C GLY A 134 16.68 -17.71 -7.49
N SER A 135 17.35 -17.61 -8.64
CA SER A 135 17.30 -16.43 -9.50
C SER A 135 15.95 -16.23 -10.20
N TYR A 136 15.28 -17.32 -10.59
CA TYR A 136 13.98 -17.20 -11.27
C TYR A 136 12.90 -16.68 -10.33
N GLU A 137 12.80 -17.25 -9.12
CA GLU A 137 11.85 -16.74 -8.12
C GLU A 137 12.19 -15.30 -7.69
N MET A 138 13.49 -14.93 -7.68
CA MET A 138 13.90 -13.55 -7.39
C MET A 138 13.40 -12.55 -8.46
N VAL A 139 13.45 -12.92 -9.74
CA VAL A 139 12.89 -12.08 -10.81
C VAL A 139 11.39 -11.89 -10.64
N LEU A 140 10.66 -12.97 -10.32
CA LEU A 140 9.22 -12.89 -10.07
C LEU A 140 8.91 -12.10 -8.79
N TRP A 141 9.73 -12.21 -7.75
CA TRP A 141 9.61 -11.41 -6.53
C TRP A 141 9.75 -9.91 -6.81
N ILE A 142 10.73 -9.51 -7.62
CA ILE A 142 10.90 -8.12 -8.02
C ILE A 142 9.68 -7.65 -8.84
N ALA A 143 9.18 -8.48 -9.77
CA ALA A 143 7.98 -8.17 -10.54
C ALA A 143 6.75 -8.01 -9.63
N LEU A 144 6.58 -8.89 -8.63
CA LEU A 144 5.54 -8.79 -7.61
C LEU A 144 5.70 -7.51 -6.78
N SER A 145 6.91 -7.19 -6.33
CA SER A 145 7.19 -5.97 -5.54
C SER A 145 6.83 -4.69 -6.32
N ILE A 146 7.12 -4.66 -7.62
CA ILE A 146 6.72 -3.54 -8.49
C ILE A 146 5.20 -3.50 -8.66
N THR A 147 4.56 -4.65 -8.86
CA THR A 147 3.10 -4.77 -8.96
C THR A 147 2.44 -4.29 -7.66
N ALA A 148 2.87 -4.77 -6.51
CA ALA A 148 2.36 -4.36 -5.20
C ALA A 148 2.53 -2.85 -4.99
N GLY A 149 3.73 -2.31 -5.24
CA GLY A 149 4.00 -0.89 -5.14
C GLY A 149 3.07 -0.03 -6.00
N ILE A 150 2.71 -0.47 -7.19
CA ILE A 150 1.79 0.26 -8.08
C ILE A 150 0.34 0.05 -7.65
N CYS A 151 -0.11 -1.20 -7.51
CA CYS A 151 -1.50 -1.53 -7.29
C CYS A 151 -1.97 -1.12 -5.90
N GLU A 152 -1.20 -1.46 -4.87
CA GLU A 152 -1.59 -1.16 -3.49
C GLU A 152 -1.56 0.34 -3.19
N GLU A 153 -0.55 1.09 -3.66
CA GLU A 153 -0.54 2.54 -3.48
C GLU A 153 -1.69 3.22 -4.24
N ALA A 154 -2.00 2.75 -5.44
CA ALA A 154 -3.16 3.25 -6.19
C ALA A 154 -4.48 2.96 -5.47
N ILE A 155 -4.65 1.74 -4.96
CA ILE A 155 -5.86 1.30 -4.25
C ILE A 155 -5.99 2.00 -2.89
N TYR A 156 -4.97 1.89 -2.03
CA TYR A 156 -5.09 2.37 -0.65
C TYR A 156 -4.92 3.88 -0.53
N ARG A 157 -3.95 4.51 -1.21
CA ARG A 157 -3.69 5.96 -1.09
C ARG A 157 -4.39 6.76 -2.17
N GLY A 158 -4.43 6.22 -3.39
CA GLY A 158 -5.11 6.86 -4.51
C GLY A 158 -6.64 6.80 -4.41
N TYR A 159 -7.18 5.67 -4.00
CA TYR A 159 -8.63 5.44 -3.97
C TYR A 159 -9.22 5.45 -2.55
N LEU A 160 -8.91 4.45 -1.69
CA LEU A 160 -9.57 4.29 -0.38
C LEU A 160 -9.36 5.50 0.54
N GLN A 161 -8.14 6.00 0.67
CA GLN A 161 -7.86 7.20 1.48
C GLN A 161 -8.71 8.39 1.05
N ARG A 162 -8.87 8.62 -0.26
CA ARG A 162 -9.70 9.71 -0.78
C ARG A 162 -11.18 9.48 -0.53
N GLN A 163 -11.67 8.25 -0.71
CA GLN A 163 -13.05 7.87 -0.41
C GLN A 163 -13.37 8.10 1.07
N PHE A 164 -12.51 7.63 1.97
CA PHE A 164 -12.69 7.82 3.40
C PHE A 164 -12.56 9.30 3.82
N THR A 165 -11.63 10.04 3.22
CA THR A 165 -11.54 11.49 3.44
C THR A 165 -12.82 12.20 3.01
N ALA A 166 -13.39 11.84 1.87
CA ALA A 166 -14.64 12.45 1.38
C ALA A 166 -15.87 12.06 2.24
N LEU A 167 -15.90 10.83 2.74
CA LEU A 167 -16.99 10.35 3.60
C LEU A 167 -16.94 10.96 5.01
N THR A 168 -15.75 11.08 5.59
CA THR A 168 -15.55 11.63 6.93
C THR A 168 -15.39 13.16 6.93
N LYS A 169 -15.17 13.76 5.76
CA LYS A 169 -14.76 15.16 5.59
C LYS A 169 -13.50 15.51 6.39
N ASN A 170 -12.64 14.51 6.62
CA ASN A 170 -11.47 14.64 7.46
C ASN A 170 -10.28 13.86 6.85
N VAL A 171 -9.21 14.58 6.49
CA VAL A 171 -8.02 13.99 5.87
C VAL A 171 -7.28 13.04 6.84
N PRO A 172 -6.97 13.41 8.09
CA PRO A 172 -6.40 12.49 9.06
C PRO A 172 -7.21 11.19 9.22
N ALA A 173 -8.54 11.29 9.31
CA ALA A 173 -9.40 10.10 9.39
C ALA A 173 -9.26 9.22 8.13
N GLY A 174 -9.25 9.82 6.94
CA GLY A 174 -9.02 9.09 5.69
C GLY A 174 -7.69 8.34 5.68
N ILE A 175 -6.61 8.98 6.14
CA ILE A 175 -5.28 8.37 6.25
C ILE A 175 -5.30 7.19 7.24
N VAL A 176 -5.87 7.39 8.43
CA VAL A 176 -5.91 6.38 9.49
C VAL A 176 -6.74 5.17 9.06
N ILE A 177 -7.96 5.38 8.55
CA ILE A 177 -8.86 4.28 8.13
C ILE A 177 -8.22 3.49 6.99
N SER A 178 -7.62 4.17 5.99
CA SER A 178 -6.92 3.50 4.89
C SER A 178 -5.69 2.73 5.38
N GLY A 179 -4.91 3.28 6.32
CA GLY A 179 -3.77 2.59 6.92
C GLY A 179 -4.19 1.36 7.72
N ILE A 180 -5.30 1.42 8.48
CA ILE A 180 -5.86 0.27 9.17
C ILE A 180 -6.29 -0.80 8.17
N ALA A 181 -7.02 -0.44 7.11
CA ALA A 181 -7.43 -1.37 6.06
C ALA A 181 -6.21 -2.06 5.42
N PHE A 182 -5.14 -1.30 5.16
CA PHE A 182 -3.89 -1.82 4.63
C PHE A 182 -3.20 -2.82 5.58
N GLY A 183 -3.13 -2.50 6.86
CA GLY A 183 -2.60 -3.43 7.87
C GLY A 183 -3.42 -4.71 7.98
N LEU A 184 -4.76 -4.60 7.96
CA LEU A 184 -5.67 -5.75 8.00
C LEU A 184 -5.48 -6.66 6.78
N ALA A 185 -5.26 -6.12 5.60
CA ALA A 185 -4.96 -6.90 4.39
C ALA A 185 -3.71 -7.79 4.55
N HIS A 186 -2.78 -7.40 5.43
CA HIS A 186 -1.56 -8.13 5.73
C HIS A 186 -1.62 -9.01 7.00
N SER A 187 -2.82 -9.18 7.60
CA SER A 187 -3.01 -9.93 8.85
C SER A 187 -2.58 -11.40 8.77
N TYR A 188 -2.56 -12.00 7.57
CA TYR A 188 -2.04 -13.35 7.31
C TYR A 188 -0.54 -13.50 7.64
N GLN A 189 0.20 -12.39 7.72
CA GLN A 189 1.59 -12.34 8.16
C GLN A 189 1.75 -12.26 9.69
N GLY A 190 0.64 -12.21 10.42
CA GLY A 190 0.58 -12.09 11.87
C GLY A 190 0.22 -10.66 12.33
N TRP A 191 -0.50 -10.56 13.46
CA TRP A 191 -1.10 -9.31 13.93
C TRP A 191 -0.08 -8.21 14.26
N ARG A 192 1.12 -8.58 14.76
CA ARG A 192 2.19 -7.60 15.06
C ARG A 192 2.67 -6.91 13.80
N LEU A 193 2.95 -7.70 12.77
CA LEU A 193 3.39 -7.17 11.48
C LEU A 193 2.27 -6.39 10.80
N ALA A 194 1.02 -6.83 10.90
CA ALA A 194 -0.14 -6.10 10.41
C ALA A 194 -0.25 -4.69 11.01
N ILE A 195 0.02 -4.53 12.31
CA ILE A 195 0.04 -3.20 12.96
C ILE A 195 1.18 -2.34 12.38
N VAL A 196 2.37 -2.89 12.26
CA VAL A 196 3.55 -2.16 11.72
C VAL A 196 3.29 -1.74 10.27
N ILE A 197 2.75 -2.64 9.45
CA ILE A 197 2.38 -2.36 8.05
C ILE A 197 1.26 -1.29 7.99
N GLY A 198 0.30 -1.35 8.91
CA GLY A 198 -0.75 -0.33 9.02
C GLY A 198 -0.19 1.06 9.35
N LEU A 199 0.74 1.15 10.30
CA LEU A 199 1.43 2.41 10.64
C LEU A 199 2.23 2.95 9.45
N GLU A 200 2.96 2.09 8.77
CA GLU A 200 3.66 2.47 7.55
C GLU A 200 2.68 2.91 6.45
N GLY A 201 1.55 2.24 6.36
CA GLY A 201 0.45 2.65 5.51
C GLY A 201 -0.05 4.06 5.77
N MET A 202 -0.13 4.46 7.04
CA MET A 202 -0.47 5.84 7.42
C MET A 202 0.64 6.83 7.03
N MET A 203 1.92 6.46 7.19
CA MET A 203 3.06 7.29 6.77
C MET A 203 3.06 7.52 5.25
N LEU A 204 2.84 6.46 4.46
CA LEU A 204 2.66 6.55 3.00
C LEU A 204 1.46 7.43 2.64
N GLY A 205 0.35 7.29 3.37
CA GLY A 205 -0.84 8.11 3.21
C GLY A 205 -0.61 9.59 3.48
N ALA A 206 0.15 9.92 4.51
CA ALA A 206 0.56 11.28 4.83
C ALA A 206 1.47 11.87 3.73
N MET A 207 2.43 11.07 3.23
CA MET A 207 3.28 11.46 2.11
C MET A 207 2.47 11.69 0.83
N ALA A 208 1.54 10.80 0.50
CA ALA A 208 0.68 10.94 -0.68
C ALA A 208 -0.19 12.20 -0.60
N HIS A 209 -0.74 12.53 0.58
CA HIS A 209 -1.49 13.75 0.82
C HIS A 209 -0.62 15.00 0.67
N TRP A 210 0.54 15.04 1.33
CA TRP A 210 1.49 16.14 1.24
C TRP A 210 1.97 16.39 -0.19
N ARG A 211 2.31 15.32 -0.90
CA ARG A 211 2.83 15.38 -2.29
C ARG A 211 1.73 15.58 -3.33
N LYS A 212 0.46 15.36 -2.97
CA LYS A 212 -0.68 15.27 -3.90
C LYS A 212 -0.42 14.24 -5.03
N SER A 213 0.34 13.18 -4.71
CA SER A 213 0.75 12.14 -5.65
C SER A 213 1.08 10.85 -4.90
N VAL A 214 0.65 9.73 -5.45
CA VAL A 214 0.96 8.37 -4.95
C VAL A 214 2.30 7.84 -5.45
N ARG A 215 2.90 8.47 -6.46
CA ARG A 215 4.11 7.96 -7.14
C ARG A 215 5.34 7.81 -6.25
N PRO A 216 5.69 8.77 -5.37
CA PRO A 216 6.78 8.53 -4.43
C PRO A 216 6.53 7.32 -3.53
N GLY A 217 5.27 7.09 -3.13
CA GLY A 217 4.86 5.89 -2.38
C GLY A 217 5.04 4.60 -3.19
N MET A 218 4.61 4.59 -4.45
CA MET A 218 4.82 3.46 -5.36
C MET A 218 6.30 3.06 -5.46
N ILE A 219 7.18 4.06 -5.60
CA ILE A 219 8.63 3.84 -5.68
C ILE A 219 9.17 3.32 -4.35
N ALA A 220 8.77 3.93 -3.23
CA ALA A 220 9.21 3.53 -1.91
C ALA A 220 8.82 2.08 -1.59
N HIS A 221 7.58 1.73 -1.85
CA HIS A 221 6.99 0.42 -1.60
C HIS A 221 7.69 -0.65 -2.46
N ALA A 222 7.71 -0.47 -3.78
CA ALA A 222 8.36 -1.40 -4.71
C ALA A 222 9.84 -1.61 -4.38
N PHE A 223 10.56 -0.54 -4.05
CA PHE A 223 11.98 -0.61 -3.70
C PHE A 223 12.20 -1.40 -2.41
N ARG A 224 11.46 -1.11 -1.36
CA ARG A 224 11.60 -1.79 -0.05
C ARG A 224 11.30 -3.27 -0.16
N ASP A 225 10.20 -3.64 -0.81
CA ASP A 225 9.81 -5.03 -0.95
C ASP A 225 10.78 -5.82 -1.85
N SER A 226 11.31 -5.18 -2.89
CA SER A 226 12.37 -5.79 -3.71
C SER A 226 13.63 -6.11 -2.91
N LEU A 227 13.96 -5.30 -1.89
CA LEU A 227 15.14 -5.50 -1.03
C LEU A 227 14.89 -6.40 0.17
N ALA A 228 13.63 -6.70 0.51
CA ALA A 228 13.28 -7.48 1.71
C ALA A 228 14.05 -8.81 1.83
N PRO A 229 14.24 -9.62 0.77
CA PRO A 229 15.02 -10.87 0.86
C PRO A 229 16.47 -10.64 1.26
N MET A 230 17.10 -9.58 0.75
CA MET A 230 18.49 -9.24 1.05
C MET A 230 18.64 -8.73 2.49
N LEU A 231 17.73 -7.88 2.94
CA LEU A 231 17.74 -7.34 4.31
C LEU A 231 17.53 -8.45 5.34
N MET A 232 16.59 -9.36 5.10
CA MET A 232 16.33 -10.49 6.00
C MET A 232 17.49 -11.48 6.06
N THR A 233 18.31 -11.59 5.01
CA THR A 233 19.52 -12.42 5.00
C THR A 233 20.65 -11.74 5.79
N ALA A 234 20.83 -10.43 5.62
CA ALA A 234 21.87 -9.67 6.31
C ALA A 234 21.65 -9.58 7.83
N MET A 235 20.40 -9.58 8.30
CA MET A 235 20.07 -9.51 9.74
C MET A 235 20.31 -10.84 10.50
N LYS A 236 20.73 -11.92 9.81
CA LYS A 236 21.04 -13.23 10.42
C LYS A 236 22.51 -13.37 10.83
N HIS A 237 23.34 -12.42 10.48
CA HIS A 237 24.76 -12.35 10.80
C HIS A 237 25.06 -11.20 11.77
#